data_5a2dce3c0059e27e827d1555c35e0183
#
_entry.id   5a2dce3c0059e27e827d1555c35e0183
#
_cell.length_a   1.000
_cell.length_b   1.000
_cell.length_c   1.000
_cell.angle_alpha   90.00
_cell.angle_beta   90.00
_cell.angle_gamma   90.00
#
_symmetry.space_group_name_H-M   'P 1'
#
loop_
_entity.id
_entity.type
_entity.pdbx_description
1 polymer ?
#
loop_
_entity_poly.entity_id
_entity_poly.type
_entity_poly.pdbx_seq_one_letter_code
_entity_poly.pdbx_strand_id
1 'polypeptide(L)'
;PDEYAKRLNSLKKDGLKVNIYDEKKLKKLGMNALLGVGQGSIRGSYLVTIEWHGAKNNSKPLSFVGKGVCFDTGGYSLKPAKFMEDMTYDMAGSATVVGLMKNLAIRKAKVNAVGVVGLVENMVSGKPKDLEILLNLTAAKQLKF
;
A
#
# COMPACT_ATOMS: atom_id res chain seq x y z
N PRO A 1 -7.42 6.46 -0.50
CA PRO A 1 -6.79 5.34 -1.23
C PRO A 1 -7.23 5.28 -2.69
N ASP A 2 -8.53 5.40 -2.98
CA ASP A 2 -9.09 5.23 -4.33
C ASP A 2 -8.46 6.17 -5.35
N GLU A 3 -8.44 7.48 -5.05
CA GLU A 3 -7.85 8.48 -5.95
C GLU A 3 -6.34 8.30 -6.08
N TYR A 4 -5.67 7.90 -4.99
CA TYR A 4 -4.23 7.63 -5.03
C TYR A 4 -3.92 6.44 -5.95
N ALA A 5 -4.64 5.32 -5.79
CA ALA A 5 -4.49 4.16 -6.69
C ALA A 5 -4.73 4.55 -8.16
N LYS A 6 -5.76 5.36 -8.43
CA LYS A 6 -6.05 5.88 -9.77
C LYS A 6 -4.91 6.74 -10.32
N ARG A 7 -4.34 7.64 -9.51
CA ARG A 7 -3.17 8.44 -9.90
C ARG A 7 -1.97 7.59 -10.23
N LEU A 8 -1.69 6.54 -9.45
CA LEU A 8 -0.58 5.64 -9.74
C LEU A 8 -0.72 4.93 -11.09
N ASN A 9 -1.94 4.65 -11.53
CA ASN A 9 -2.17 4.05 -12.84
C ASN A 9 -1.68 4.96 -14.00
N SER A 10 -1.64 6.28 -13.80
CA SER A 10 -1.15 7.21 -14.83
C SER A 10 0.36 7.09 -15.09
N LEU A 11 1.13 6.49 -14.17
CA LEU A 11 2.57 6.26 -14.33
C LEU A 11 2.90 5.30 -15.48
N LYS A 12 1.92 4.59 -16.00
CA LYS A 12 2.06 3.82 -17.25
C LYS A 12 2.52 4.67 -18.43
N LYS A 13 2.17 5.95 -18.43
CA LYS A 13 2.60 6.91 -19.47
C LYS A 13 4.11 7.16 -19.43
N ASP A 14 4.72 6.97 -18.26
CA ASP A 14 6.17 7.13 -18.06
C ASP A 14 6.94 5.82 -18.35
N GLY A 15 6.27 4.79 -18.92
CA GLY A 15 6.88 3.50 -19.24
C GLY A 15 6.95 2.51 -18.09
N LEU A 16 6.30 2.78 -16.97
CA LEU A 16 6.22 1.87 -15.83
C LEU A 16 5.07 0.86 -16.04
N LYS A 17 5.29 -0.38 -15.62
CA LYS A 17 4.21 -1.37 -15.54
C LYS A 17 3.56 -1.24 -14.17
N VAL A 18 2.27 -0.90 -14.15
CA VAL A 18 1.51 -0.69 -12.91
C VAL A 18 0.38 -1.69 -12.82
N ASN A 19 0.31 -2.43 -11.71
CA ASN A 19 -0.80 -3.32 -11.41
C ASN A 19 -1.46 -2.86 -10.10
N ILE A 20 -2.79 -2.80 -10.10
CA ILE A 20 -3.60 -2.44 -8.94
C ILE A 20 -4.40 -3.67 -8.51
N TYR A 21 -4.26 -4.04 -7.26
CA TYR A 21 -4.96 -5.14 -6.63
C TYR A 21 -5.98 -4.56 -5.67
N ASP A 22 -7.26 -4.77 -5.99
CA ASP A 22 -8.41 -4.39 -5.18
C ASP A 22 -8.64 -5.37 -4.02
N GLU A 23 -9.59 -5.08 -3.14
CA GLU A 23 -9.91 -5.91 -1.97
C GLU A 23 -10.25 -7.37 -2.34
N LYS A 24 -10.93 -7.58 -3.47
CA LYS A 24 -11.26 -8.92 -3.96
C LYS A 24 -10.00 -9.73 -4.27
N LYS A 25 -9.02 -9.12 -4.91
CA LYS A 25 -7.72 -9.73 -5.20
C LYS A 25 -6.88 -9.89 -3.93
N LEU A 26 -6.86 -8.88 -3.05
CA LEU A 26 -6.16 -8.93 -1.77
C LEU A 26 -6.65 -10.08 -0.91
N LYS A 27 -7.96 -10.29 -0.84
CA LYS A 27 -8.57 -11.43 -0.13
C LYS A 27 -8.11 -12.77 -0.69
N LYS A 28 -8.07 -12.91 -2.04
CA LYS A 28 -7.57 -14.13 -2.70
C LYS A 28 -6.09 -14.40 -2.43
N LEU A 29 -5.29 -13.35 -2.25
CA LEU A 29 -3.86 -13.42 -1.93
C LEU A 29 -3.59 -13.60 -0.43
N GLY A 30 -4.63 -13.65 0.42
CA GLY A 30 -4.47 -13.79 1.86
C GLY A 30 -3.88 -12.55 2.56
N MET A 31 -3.96 -11.36 1.95
CA MET A 31 -3.41 -10.12 2.50
C MET A 31 -4.31 -9.52 3.58
N ASN A 32 -4.65 -10.32 4.57
CA ASN A 32 -5.63 -9.99 5.60
C ASN A 32 -5.17 -8.82 6.49
N ALA A 33 -3.86 -8.65 6.72
CA ALA A 33 -3.33 -7.54 7.50
C ALA A 33 -3.67 -6.19 6.85
N LEU A 34 -3.46 -6.06 5.52
CA LEU A 34 -3.80 -4.85 4.78
C LEU A 34 -5.31 -4.59 4.80
N LEU A 35 -6.11 -5.63 4.58
CA LEU A 35 -7.56 -5.55 4.63
C LEU A 35 -8.07 -5.21 6.04
N GLY A 36 -7.43 -5.74 7.08
CA GLY A 36 -7.75 -5.45 8.48
C GLY A 36 -7.57 -3.98 8.85
N VAL A 37 -6.52 -3.34 8.35
CA VAL A 37 -6.31 -1.90 8.57
C VAL A 37 -7.41 -1.07 7.90
N GLY A 38 -7.78 -1.40 6.66
CA GLY A 38 -8.77 -0.65 5.88
C GLY A 38 -10.23 -0.95 6.22
N GLN A 39 -10.52 -1.97 7.03
CA GLN A 39 -11.89 -2.47 7.23
C GLN A 39 -12.88 -1.46 7.83
N GLY A 40 -12.39 -0.48 8.56
CA GLY A 40 -13.21 0.58 9.17
C GLY A 40 -13.57 1.71 8.20
N SER A 41 -12.90 1.81 7.07
CA SER A 41 -13.14 2.85 6.08
C SER A 41 -14.25 2.46 5.09
N ILE A 42 -14.93 3.47 4.55
CA ILE A 42 -15.81 3.32 3.38
C ILE A 42 -15.02 3.31 2.07
N ARG A 43 -13.74 3.65 2.11
CA ARG A 43 -12.83 3.64 0.97
C ARG A 43 -12.22 2.26 0.75
N GLY A 44 -11.85 1.97 -0.48
CA GLY A 44 -11.20 0.70 -0.81
C GLY A 44 -9.77 0.58 -0.29
N SER A 45 -9.33 -0.66 -0.10
CA SER A 45 -7.94 -1.01 0.21
C SER A 45 -7.27 -1.55 -1.04
N TYR A 46 -6.04 -1.12 -1.32
CA TYR A 46 -5.31 -1.49 -2.52
C TYR A 46 -3.86 -1.87 -2.23
N LEU A 47 -3.34 -2.84 -2.98
CA LEU A 47 -1.91 -3.00 -3.19
C LEU A 47 -1.60 -2.55 -4.61
N VAL A 48 -0.57 -1.74 -4.77
CA VAL A 48 -0.12 -1.34 -6.10
C VAL A 48 1.33 -1.76 -6.28
N THR A 49 1.61 -2.48 -7.37
CA THR A 49 2.98 -2.77 -7.81
C THR A 49 3.34 -1.89 -9.00
N ILE A 50 4.55 -1.35 -8.97
CA ILE A 50 5.09 -0.44 -9.97
C ILE A 50 6.43 -1.02 -10.41
N GLU A 51 6.53 -1.50 -11.66
CA GLU A 51 7.71 -2.19 -12.15
C GLU A 51 8.44 -1.32 -13.19
N TRP A 52 9.77 -1.27 -13.06
CA TRP A 52 10.69 -0.70 -14.03
C TRP A 52 11.67 -1.77 -14.51
N HIS A 53 11.74 -1.94 -15.82
CA HIS A 53 12.61 -2.91 -16.47
C HIS A 53 13.66 -2.19 -17.32
N GLY A 54 14.67 -1.62 -16.67
CA GLY A 54 15.70 -0.81 -17.33
C GLY A 54 17.02 -1.55 -17.60
N ALA A 55 17.25 -2.69 -16.95
CA ALA A 55 18.44 -3.49 -17.20
C ALA A 55 18.26 -4.36 -18.45
N LYS A 56 19.36 -4.55 -19.21
CA LYS A 56 19.36 -5.42 -20.39
C LYS A 56 19.45 -6.93 -20.08
N ASN A 57 19.69 -7.29 -18.83
CA ASN A 57 19.82 -8.65 -18.34
C ASN A 57 18.62 -9.02 -17.44
N ASN A 58 18.44 -10.32 -17.21
CA ASN A 58 17.41 -10.83 -16.29
C ASN A 58 17.83 -10.74 -14.82
N SER A 59 18.52 -9.65 -14.42
CA SER A 59 18.87 -9.44 -13.03
C SER A 59 17.61 -9.29 -12.16
N LYS A 60 17.69 -9.83 -10.94
CA LYS A 60 16.61 -9.67 -9.95
C LYS A 60 16.34 -8.19 -9.70
N PRO A 61 15.08 -7.77 -9.63
CA PRO A 61 14.74 -6.38 -9.38
C PRO A 61 15.07 -5.98 -7.94
N LEU A 62 15.46 -4.73 -7.75
CA LEU A 62 15.48 -4.09 -6.45
C LEU A 62 14.03 -3.86 -5.99
N SER A 63 13.71 -4.23 -4.76
CA SER A 63 12.36 -4.10 -4.21
C SER A 63 12.29 -2.97 -3.21
N PHE A 64 11.31 -2.09 -3.38
CA PHE A 64 11.01 -0.96 -2.51
C PHE A 64 9.59 -1.06 -2.00
N VAL A 65 9.41 -1.02 -0.68
CA VAL A 65 8.08 -1.12 -0.06
C VAL A 65 7.76 0.18 0.64
N GLY A 66 6.57 0.72 0.39
CA GLY A 66 6.13 1.99 0.96
C GLY A 66 4.79 1.89 1.67
N LYS A 67 4.72 2.42 2.91
CA LYS A 67 3.48 2.59 3.65
C LYS A 67 2.65 3.70 3.01
N GLY A 68 1.37 3.41 2.73
CA GLY A 68 0.43 4.31 2.07
C GLY A 68 -0.89 4.43 2.82
N VAL A 69 -0.85 4.68 4.13
CA VAL A 69 -2.04 4.98 4.93
C VAL A 69 -2.44 6.43 4.67
N CYS A 70 -3.52 6.62 3.91
CA CYS A 70 -3.93 7.95 3.43
C CYS A 70 -4.46 8.85 4.53
N PHE A 71 -5.04 8.26 5.58
CA PHE A 71 -5.35 8.89 6.86
C PHE A 71 -5.37 7.81 7.95
N ASP A 72 -4.83 8.11 9.13
CA ASP A 72 -4.71 7.15 10.22
C ASP A 72 -5.30 7.70 11.52
N THR A 73 -6.53 7.31 11.83
CA THR A 73 -7.15 7.63 13.13
C THR A 73 -6.65 6.74 14.27
N GLY A 74 -5.91 5.66 13.96
CA GLY A 74 -5.57 4.59 14.90
C GLY A 74 -6.62 3.47 14.96
N GLY A 75 -7.77 3.65 14.32
CA GLY A 75 -8.88 2.70 14.40
C GLY A 75 -9.48 2.66 15.81
N TYR A 76 -9.76 1.48 16.36
CA TYR A 76 -10.28 1.36 17.72
C TYR A 76 -9.29 1.77 18.81
N SER A 77 -7.99 1.77 18.55
CA SER A 77 -6.96 2.42 19.36
C SER A 77 -6.82 3.87 18.93
N LEU A 78 -7.89 4.65 19.12
CA LEU A 78 -8.03 6.01 18.62
C LEU A 78 -6.90 6.92 19.10
N LYS A 79 -6.25 7.61 18.19
CA LYS A 79 -5.21 8.60 18.51
C LYS A 79 -5.84 9.84 19.18
N PRO A 80 -5.14 10.44 20.16
CA PRO A 80 -5.50 11.78 20.63
C PRO A 80 -5.50 12.79 19.46
N ALA A 81 -6.42 13.75 19.47
CA ALA A 81 -6.57 14.75 18.40
C ALA A 81 -5.24 15.42 18.01
N LYS A 82 -4.43 15.83 19.00
CA LYS A 82 -3.10 16.43 18.81
C LYS A 82 -2.15 15.62 17.93
N PHE A 83 -2.29 14.30 17.91
CA PHE A 83 -1.43 13.41 17.10
C PHE A 83 -2.14 12.90 15.86
N MET A 84 -3.43 13.15 15.72
CA MET A 84 -4.23 12.69 14.58
C MET A 84 -4.23 13.71 13.44
N GLU A 85 -4.19 15.00 13.73
CA GLU A 85 -4.27 16.07 12.73
C GLU A 85 -3.17 15.96 11.65
N ASP A 86 -1.99 15.48 12.02
CA ASP A 86 -0.86 15.29 11.11
C ASP A 86 -0.92 13.97 10.31
N MET A 87 -1.87 13.08 10.58
CA MET A 87 -1.91 11.74 9.97
C MET A 87 -2.27 11.72 8.48
N THR A 88 -2.42 12.87 7.85
CA THR A 88 -2.50 13.03 6.40
C THR A 88 -1.19 12.68 5.69
N TYR A 89 -0.04 12.76 6.40
CA TYR A 89 1.26 12.39 5.85
C TYR A 89 1.64 10.91 6.04
N ASP A 90 0.80 10.10 6.66
CA ASP A 90 1.10 8.68 6.98
C ASP A 90 1.23 7.79 5.71
N MET A 91 1.17 8.42 4.57
CA MET A 91 1.43 7.86 3.25
C MET A 91 2.79 8.31 2.65
N ALA A 92 3.61 9.04 3.38
CA ALA A 92 4.88 9.59 2.87
C ALA A 92 5.84 8.49 2.40
N GLY A 93 5.86 7.32 3.05
CA GLY A 93 6.65 6.17 2.62
C GLY A 93 6.28 5.71 1.21
N SER A 94 4.98 5.62 0.90
CA SER A 94 4.52 5.28 -0.45
C SER A 94 4.85 6.38 -1.45
N ALA A 95 4.74 7.64 -1.06
CA ALA A 95 5.09 8.77 -1.93
C ALA A 95 6.58 8.74 -2.32
N THR A 96 7.46 8.42 -1.37
CA THR A 96 8.90 8.24 -1.62
C THR A 96 9.16 7.12 -2.63
N VAL A 97 8.53 5.96 -2.45
CA VAL A 97 8.67 4.83 -3.38
C VAL A 97 8.16 5.20 -4.77
N VAL A 98 7.01 5.85 -4.87
CA VAL A 98 6.42 6.30 -6.14
C VAL A 98 7.33 7.31 -6.85
N GLY A 99 7.84 8.30 -6.11
CA GLY A 99 8.80 9.29 -6.63
C GLY A 99 10.08 8.63 -7.14
N LEU A 100 10.63 7.66 -6.41
CA LEU A 100 11.79 6.90 -6.82
C LEU A 100 11.52 6.13 -8.12
N MET A 101 10.43 5.37 -8.19
CA MET A 101 10.09 4.58 -9.37
C MET A 101 9.88 5.46 -10.62
N LYS A 102 9.22 6.59 -10.46
CA LYS A 102 9.05 7.58 -11.52
C LYS A 102 10.40 8.16 -11.97
N ASN A 103 11.28 8.48 -11.03
CA ASN A 103 12.62 8.99 -11.34
C ASN A 103 13.44 7.97 -12.12
N LEU A 104 13.41 6.68 -11.74
CA LEU A 104 14.10 5.60 -12.46
C LEU A 104 13.63 5.52 -13.92
N ALA A 105 12.31 5.65 -14.16
CA ALA A 105 11.74 5.62 -15.50
C ALA A 105 12.15 6.84 -16.34
N ILE A 106 12.01 8.05 -15.79
CA ILE A 106 12.37 9.31 -16.50
C ILE A 106 13.85 9.32 -16.89
N ARG A 107 14.72 8.86 -15.99
CA ARG A 107 16.16 8.78 -16.24
C ARG A 107 16.58 7.59 -17.09
N LYS A 108 15.64 6.71 -17.44
CA LYS A 108 15.94 5.44 -18.16
C LYS A 108 17.06 4.66 -17.46
N ALA A 109 16.97 4.57 -16.13
CA ALA A 109 18.00 3.96 -15.30
C ALA A 109 18.20 2.49 -15.69
N LYS A 110 19.47 2.04 -15.81
CA LYS A 110 19.85 0.70 -16.25
C LYS A 110 19.73 -0.33 -15.11
N VAL A 111 18.58 -0.36 -14.43
CA VAL A 111 18.29 -1.27 -13.31
C VAL A 111 16.89 -1.83 -13.48
N ASN A 112 16.65 -3.02 -12.92
CA ASN A 112 15.29 -3.53 -12.72
C ASN A 112 14.85 -3.19 -11.30
N ALA A 113 13.65 -2.67 -11.15
CA ALA A 113 13.11 -2.29 -9.85
C ALA A 113 11.61 -2.57 -9.76
N VAL A 114 11.14 -2.86 -8.56
CA VAL A 114 9.72 -2.96 -8.23
C VAL A 114 9.40 -2.15 -6.98
N GLY A 115 8.48 -1.22 -7.10
CA GLY A 115 7.86 -0.52 -5.99
C GLY A 115 6.57 -1.24 -5.58
N VAL A 116 6.36 -1.43 -4.30
CA VAL A 116 5.14 -2.03 -3.75
C VAL A 116 4.58 -1.09 -2.70
N VAL A 117 3.34 -0.64 -2.87
CA VAL A 117 2.69 0.28 -1.94
C VAL A 117 1.32 -0.25 -1.53
N GLY A 118 1.08 -0.32 -0.21
CA GLY A 118 -0.23 -0.65 0.36
C GLY A 118 -0.98 0.63 0.66
N LEU A 119 -2.16 0.79 0.08
CA LEU A 119 -2.98 2.00 0.18
C LEU A 119 -4.25 1.69 0.94
N VAL A 120 -4.42 2.30 2.10
CA VAL A 120 -5.57 2.14 2.98
C VAL A 120 -5.90 3.44 3.69
N GLU A 121 -7.02 3.46 4.35
CA GLU A 121 -7.43 4.48 5.31
C GLU A 121 -7.81 3.77 6.61
N ASN A 122 -7.15 4.11 7.72
CA ASN A 122 -7.42 3.50 9.03
C ASN A 122 -8.44 4.34 9.79
N MET A 123 -9.69 3.88 9.80
CA MET A 123 -10.82 4.61 10.35
C MET A 123 -11.56 3.81 11.41
N VAL A 124 -12.19 4.52 12.35
CA VAL A 124 -13.18 3.93 13.26
C VAL A 124 -14.44 3.65 12.47
N SER A 125 -14.94 2.41 12.52
CA SER A 125 -16.20 2.03 11.87
C SER A 125 -17.36 2.10 12.82
N GLY A 126 -18.48 2.67 12.36
CA GLY A 126 -19.78 2.52 13.01
C GLY A 126 -20.43 1.14 12.83
N LYS A 127 -19.80 0.26 12.03
CA LYS A 127 -20.21 -1.13 11.84
C LYS A 127 -19.14 -2.05 12.43
N PRO A 128 -19.35 -2.61 13.63
CA PRO A 128 -18.43 -3.60 14.19
C PRO A 128 -18.34 -4.79 13.23
N LYS A 129 -17.17 -5.01 12.66
CA LYS A 129 -16.83 -6.25 11.97
C LYS A 129 -16.08 -7.14 12.95
N ASP A 130 -16.40 -8.41 12.89
CA ASP A 130 -16.02 -9.44 13.84
C ASP A 130 -14.57 -9.38 14.33
N LEU A 131 -14.43 -9.55 15.65
CA LEU A 131 -13.17 -9.67 16.39
C LEU A 131 -12.28 -10.81 15.85
N GLU A 132 -12.85 -11.77 15.15
CA GLU A 132 -12.18 -12.90 14.53
C GLU A 132 -11.07 -12.52 13.54
N ILE A 133 -11.22 -11.40 12.84
CA ILE A 133 -10.19 -10.92 11.90
C ILE A 133 -8.95 -10.44 12.66
N LEU A 134 -9.12 -9.79 13.81
CA LEU A 134 -8.01 -9.36 14.66
C LEU A 134 -7.27 -10.54 15.28
N LEU A 135 -7.98 -11.58 15.67
CA LEU A 135 -7.40 -12.82 16.24
C LEU A 135 -6.61 -13.59 15.18
N ASN A 136 -7.09 -13.66 13.94
CA ASN A 136 -6.36 -14.30 12.84
C ASN A 136 -5.11 -13.52 12.42
N LEU A 137 -5.07 -12.19 12.61
CA LEU A 137 -3.86 -11.38 12.41
C LEU A 137 -2.79 -11.70 13.46
N THR A 138 -3.21 -12.07 14.68
CA THR A 138 -2.29 -12.46 15.76
C THR A 138 -1.74 -13.87 15.52
N ALA A 139 -2.53 -14.78 14.97
CA ALA A 139 -2.10 -16.14 14.60
C ALA A 139 -1.08 -16.15 13.45
N ALA A 140 -1.14 -15.20 12.52
CA ALA A 140 -0.16 -15.05 11.44
C ALA A 140 1.26 -14.67 11.95
N LYS A 141 1.41 -14.26 13.21
CA LYS A 141 2.74 -14.03 13.84
C LYS A 141 3.50 -15.32 14.19
N GLN A 142 2.91 -16.49 14.00
CA GLN A 142 3.57 -17.78 14.22
C GLN A 142 4.17 -18.41 12.97
N LEU A 143 4.33 -17.67 11.89
CA LEU A 143 5.16 -18.12 10.78
C LEU A 143 6.62 -18.12 11.25
N LYS A 144 7.07 -19.30 11.64
CA LYS A 144 8.49 -19.58 11.88
C LYS A 144 9.29 -19.26 10.61
N PHE A 145 10.29 -18.41 10.78
CA PHE A 145 11.37 -18.25 9.82
C PHE A 145 12.25 -19.49 9.81
#